data_b4852b1eebddf63ed60c16835bd609be
#
_entry.id   b4852b1eebddf63ed60c16835bd609be
#
_cell.length_a   1.000
_cell.length_b   1.000
_cell.length_c   1.000
_cell.angle_alpha   90.00
_cell.angle_beta   90.00
_cell.angle_gamma   90.00
#
_symmetry.space_group_name_H-M   'P 1'
#
loop_
_entity.id
_entity.type
_entity.pdbx_description
1 polymer ?
#
loop_
_entity_poly.entity_id
_entity_poly.type
_entity_poly.pdbx_seq_one_letter_code
_entity_poly.pdbx_strand_id
1 'polypeptide(L)'
;PRNRAYVCNAREKELLERTLAPGGHLDTSLAGQDAPVIARRAGFDVPPDTRVLVVRLERVGRDVEPLSIEKLSPVLGFYVEDGWRACCERAIQILELGGLGHTLVIHSMDEAVIDAFFHEKPAFRILVNTVSAMGATGYTTGLAPAMTLGPGAPGGSITSDNVSPLHLINIKRLAYEVRSMTRPAPSPAPGLLSEGRAAAAPLEAGAPGITLPVDQPA
;
A
#
# COMPACT_ATOMS: atom_id res chain seq x y z
N PRO A 1 -24.22 -22.21 1.43
CA PRO A 1 -23.01 -21.77 2.12
C PRO A 1 -23.36 -20.68 3.13
N ARG A 2 -22.75 -20.70 4.34
CA ARG A 2 -23.05 -19.76 5.43
C ARG A 2 -22.80 -18.30 5.05
N ASN A 3 -21.93 -18.04 4.06
CA ASN A 3 -21.48 -16.69 3.68
C ASN A 3 -22.11 -16.19 2.38
N ARG A 4 -23.13 -16.84 1.86
CA ARG A 4 -23.82 -16.44 0.62
C ARG A 4 -22.86 -16.30 -0.58
N ALA A 5 -21.82 -17.14 -0.62
CA ALA A 5 -20.91 -17.23 -1.74
C ALA A 5 -21.43 -18.23 -2.76
N TYR A 6 -21.36 -17.90 -4.03
CA TYR A 6 -21.68 -18.79 -5.14
C TYR A 6 -20.39 -19.16 -5.87
N VAL A 7 -20.13 -20.45 -5.99
CA VAL A 7 -18.94 -20.95 -6.71
C VAL A 7 -19.33 -21.21 -8.14
N CYS A 8 -18.75 -20.46 -9.05
CA CYS A 8 -19.02 -20.53 -10.47
C CYS A 8 -18.39 -21.78 -11.10
N ASN A 9 -19.12 -22.42 -12.00
CA ASN A 9 -18.60 -23.48 -12.85
C ASN A 9 -17.80 -22.96 -14.04
N ALA A 10 -17.22 -23.85 -14.85
CA ALA A 10 -16.38 -23.46 -16.00
C ALA A 10 -17.10 -22.59 -17.04
N ARG A 11 -18.38 -22.91 -17.34
CA ARG A 11 -19.18 -22.11 -18.27
C ARG A 11 -19.49 -20.73 -17.73
N GLU A 12 -19.82 -20.62 -16.47
CA GLU A 12 -20.09 -19.35 -15.82
C GLU A 12 -18.82 -18.48 -15.71
N LYS A 13 -17.66 -19.11 -15.50
CA LYS A 13 -16.37 -18.44 -15.61
C LYS A 13 -16.17 -17.78 -16.98
N GLU A 14 -16.36 -18.53 -18.07
CA GLU A 14 -16.23 -17.99 -19.43
C GLU A 14 -17.21 -16.83 -19.69
N LEU A 15 -18.44 -16.93 -19.20
CA LEU A 15 -19.43 -15.86 -19.31
C LEU A 15 -18.98 -14.60 -18.54
N LEU A 16 -18.44 -14.77 -17.33
CA LEU A 16 -17.88 -13.67 -16.54
C LEU A 16 -16.66 -13.05 -17.20
N GLU A 17 -15.77 -13.83 -17.79
CA GLU A 17 -14.61 -13.31 -18.52
C GLU A 17 -15.02 -12.38 -19.66
N ARG A 18 -15.99 -12.80 -20.46
CA ARG A 18 -16.51 -12.00 -21.58
C ARG A 18 -17.24 -10.74 -21.13
N THR A 19 -17.83 -10.78 -19.95
CA THR A 19 -18.68 -9.69 -19.45
C THR A 19 -17.90 -8.69 -18.59
N LEU A 20 -17.06 -9.19 -17.66
CA LEU A 20 -16.29 -8.33 -16.75
C LEU A 20 -14.96 -7.86 -17.32
N ALA A 21 -14.31 -8.70 -18.11
CA ALA A 21 -12.98 -8.45 -18.61
C ALA A 21 -12.84 -8.73 -20.12
N PRO A 22 -13.68 -8.12 -20.97
CA PRO A 22 -13.60 -8.30 -22.41
C PRO A 22 -12.23 -7.88 -22.94
N GLY A 23 -11.52 -8.80 -23.60
CA GLY A 23 -10.17 -8.56 -24.10
C GLY A 23 -9.14 -8.24 -23.01
N GLY A 24 -9.31 -8.76 -21.79
CA GLY A 24 -8.40 -8.54 -20.66
C GLY A 24 -8.50 -7.17 -20.00
N HIS A 25 -9.51 -6.37 -20.33
CA HIS A 25 -9.77 -5.05 -19.76
C HIS A 25 -11.07 -5.04 -18.96
N LEU A 26 -11.02 -4.43 -17.77
CA LEU A 26 -12.21 -4.34 -16.91
C LEU A 26 -13.32 -3.49 -17.56
N ASP A 27 -14.54 -4.03 -17.64
CA ASP A 27 -15.74 -3.23 -17.90
C ASP A 27 -16.12 -2.45 -16.63
N THR A 28 -15.76 -1.18 -16.62
CA THR A 28 -16.01 -0.27 -15.49
C THR A 28 -17.49 -0.02 -15.21
N SER A 29 -18.39 -0.30 -16.13
CA SER A 29 -19.84 -0.19 -15.91
C SER A 29 -20.38 -1.19 -14.89
N LEU A 30 -19.60 -2.24 -14.62
CA LEU A 30 -19.91 -3.28 -13.63
C LEU A 30 -19.22 -3.06 -12.28
N ALA A 31 -18.39 -2.04 -12.16
CA ALA A 31 -17.76 -1.70 -10.89
C ALA A 31 -18.82 -1.34 -9.84
N GLY A 32 -18.67 -1.94 -8.64
CA GLY A 32 -19.59 -1.70 -7.52
C GLY A 32 -20.98 -2.32 -7.66
N GLN A 33 -21.26 -3.08 -8.73
CA GLN A 33 -22.55 -3.78 -8.88
C GLN A 33 -22.62 -5.03 -7.99
N ASP A 34 -23.83 -5.38 -7.56
CA ASP A 34 -24.08 -6.58 -6.76
C ASP A 34 -23.87 -7.87 -7.56
N ALA A 35 -23.45 -8.94 -6.87
CA ALA A 35 -23.16 -10.24 -7.46
C ALA A 35 -24.31 -10.82 -8.34
N PRO A 36 -25.61 -10.76 -7.94
CA PRO A 36 -26.69 -11.22 -8.78
C PRO A 36 -26.91 -10.35 -10.03
N VAL A 37 -26.57 -9.07 -9.97
CA VAL A 37 -26.65 -8.16 -11.14
C VAL A 37 -25.59 -8.55 -12.17
N ILE A 38 -24.37 -8.78 -11.69
CA ILE A 38 -23.24 -9.20 -12.55
C ILE A 38 -23.54 -10.58 -13.19
N ALA A 39 -24.03 -11.54 -12.41
CA ALA A 39 -24.38 -12.88 -12.92
C ALA A 39 -25.43 -12.79 -14.05
N ARG A 40 -26.51 -12.05 -13.83
CA ARG A 40 -27.54 -11.85 -14.87
C ARG A 40 -27.00 -11.15 -16.12
N ARG A 41 -26.13 -10.16 -15.92
CA ARG A 41 -25.48 -9.48 -17.06
C ARG A 41 -24.59 -10.43 -17.83
N ALA A 42 -23.94 -11.38 -17.15
CA ALA A 42 -23.16 -12.44 -17.77
C ALA A 42 -23.99 -13.58 -18.38
N GLY A 43 -25.31 -13.60 -18.14
CA GLY A 43 -26.23 -14.55 -18.75
C GLY A 43 -26.48 -15.82 -17.92
N PHE A 44 -26.34 -15.75 -16.61
CA PHE A 44 -26.71 -16.82 -15.69
C PHE A 44 -27.35 -16.29 -14.41
N ASP A 45 -28.10 -17.14 -13.71
CA ASP A 45 -28.78 -16.78 -12.48
C ASP A 45 -28.10 -17.38 -11.25
N VAL A 46 -28.15 -16.65 -10.16
CA VAL A 46 -27.70 -17.08 -8.84
C VAL A 46 -28.78 -16.76 -7.78
N PRO A 47 -28.76 -17.39 -6.61
CA PRO A 47 -29.67 -17.01 -5.53
C PRO A 47 -29.63 -15.50 -5.27
N PRO A 48 -30.80 -14.86 -5.05
CA PRO A 48 -30.90 -13.39 -4.93
C PRO A 48 -30.14 -12.82 -3.72
N ASP A 49 -29.85 -13.64 -2.74
CA ASP A 49 -29.07 -13.29 -1.56
C ASP A 49 -27.55 -13.53 -1.71
N THR A 50 -27.07 -13.89 -2.91
CA THR A 50 -25.64 -14.09 -3.21
C THR A 50 -24.89 -12.79 -3.00
N ARG A 51 -23.80 -12.85 -2.22
CA ARG A 51 -22.93 -11.71 -1.88
C ARG A 51 -21.65 -11.66 -2.70
N VAL A 52 -21.17 -12.82 -3.10
CA VAL A 52 -19.90 -12.93 -3.85
C VAL A 52 -19.94 -14.09 -4.82
N LEU A 53 -19.43 -13.89 -6.02
CA LEU A 53 -19.15 -14.93 -6.99
C LEU A 53 -17.69 -15.37 -6.82
N VAL A 54 -17.46 -16.65 -6.67
CA VAL A 54 -16.12 -17.22 -6.50
C VAL A 54 -15.77 -17.98 -7.75
N VAL A 55 -14.67 -17.62 -8.39
CA VAL A 55 -14.21 -18.21 -9.65
C VAL A 55 -12.85 -18.85 -9.43
N ARG A 56 -12.74 -20.15 -9.69
CA ARG A 56 -11.45 -20.84 -9.64
C ARG A 56 -10.59 -20.42 -10.80
N LEU A 57 -9.40 -19.94 -10.52
CA LEU A 57 -8.39 -19.50 -11.47
C LEU A 57 -7.14 -20.38 -11.33
N GLU A 58 -6.40 -20.53 -12.43
CA GLU A 58 -5.20 -21.37 -12.47
C GLU A 58 -3.95 -20.58 -12.91
N ARG A 59 -4.16 -19.49 -13.66
CA ARG A 59 -3.09 -18.65 -14.21
C ARG A 59 -3.27 -17.20 -13.82
N VAL A 60 -2.26 -16.38 -14.05
CA VAL A 60 -2.27 -14.94 -13.85
C VAL A 60 -1.89 -14.26 -15.14
N GLY A 61 -2.63 -13.25 -15.57
CA GLY A 61 -2.35 -12.46 -16.77
C GLY A 61 -3.60 -12.10 -17.54
N ARG A 62 -3.64 -10.90 -18.11
CA ARG A 62 -4.79 -10.33 -18.81
C ARG A 62 -5.26 -11.19 -19.97
N ASP A 63 -4.32 -11.74 -20.72
CA ASP A 63 -4.60 -12.49 -21.95
C ASP A 63 -4.86 -13.99 -21.70
N VAL A 64 -4.40 -14.52 -20.58
CA VAL A 64 -4.45 -15.96 -20.27
C VAL A 64 -5.45 -16.32 -19.18
N GLU A 65 -5.80 -15.39 -18.34
CA GLU A 65 -6.75 -15.51 -17.23
C GLU A 65 -7.36 -14.14 -16.92
N PRO A 66 -8.29 -13.64 -17.75
CA PRO A 66 -8.79 -12.26 -17.65
C PRO A 66 -9.36 -11.89 -16.28
N LEU A 67 -9.94 -12.85 -15.55
CA LEU A 67 -10.47 -12.62 -14.20
C LEU A 67 -9.38 -12.57 -13.10
N SER A 68 -8.09 -12.67 -13.46
CA SER A 68 -6.99 -12.47 -12.50
C SER A 68 -6.73 -11.00 -12.18
N ILE A 69 -7.24 -10.07 -12.99
CA ILE A 69 -7.14 -8.62 -12.73
C ILE A 69 -8.01 -8.18 -11.56
N GLU A 70 -7.79 -6.96 -11.07
CA GLU A 70 -8.72 -6.31 -10.15
C GLU A 70 -10.07 -6.06 -10.84
N LYS A 71 -11.17 -6.41 -10.17
CA LYS A 71 -12.51 -6.38 -10.78
C LYS A 71 -13.42 -5.29 -10.22
N LEU A 72 -13.03 -4.61 -9.13
CA LEU A 72 -13.82 -3.57 -8.45
C LEU A 72 -15.29 -3.99 -8.19
N SER A 73 -15.50 -5.28 -7.97
CA SER A 73 -16.82 -5.91 -7.88
C SER A 73 -16.75 -7.18 -7.01
N PRO A 74 -17.90 -7.69 -6.51
CA PRO A 74 -17.93 -8.90 -5.69
C PRO A 74 -17.72 -10.19 -6.49
N VAL A 75 -16.68 -10.22 -7.32
CA VAL A 75 -16.21 -11.40 -8.06
C VAL A 75 -14.79 -11.71 -7.62
N LEU A 76 -14.62 -12.80 -6.87
CA LEU A 76 -13.38 -13.22 -6.26
C LEU A 76 -12.69 -14.28 -7.12
N GLY A 77 -11.47 -14.01 -7.58
CA GLY A 77 -10.56 -15.03 -8.10
C GLY A 77 -10.03 -15.89 -6.96
N PHE A 78 -10.09 -17.21 -7.13
CA PHE A 78 -9.68 -18.18 -6.12
C PHE A 78 -8.66 -19.16 -6.71
N TYR A 79 -7.50 -19.25 -6.09
CA TYR A 79 -6.42 -20.16 -6.45
C TYR A 79 -6.24 -21.21 -5.38
N VAL A 80 -5.82 -22.40 -5.80
CA VAL A 80 -5.44 -23.49 -4.90
C VAL A 80 -4.05 -23.93 -5.27
N GLU A 81 -3.12 -23.77 -4.35
CA GLU A 81 -1.70 -24.07 -4.54
C GLU A 81 -1.23 -25.12 -3.54
N ASP A 82 -0.18 -25.85 -3.90
CA ASP A 82 0.41 -26.88 -3.04
C ASP A 82 1.44 -26.24 -2.09
N GLY A 83 0.98 -25.98 -0.88
CA GLY A 83 1.78 -25.41 0.19
C GLY A 83 1.98 -23.89 0.11
N TRP A 84 2.51 -23.33 1.18
CA TRP A 84 2.61 -21.90 1.35
C TRP A 84 3.60 -21.24 0.37
N ARG A 85 4.64 -21.93 -0.08
CA ARG A 85 5.63 -21.37 -1.04
C ARG A 85 4.99 -21.13 -2.40
N ALA A 86 4.25 -22.09 -2.92
CA ALA A 86 3.52 -21.92 -4.17
C ALA A 86 2.44 -20.83 -4.06
N CYS A 87 1.73 -20.73 -2.93
CA CYS A 87 0.85 -19.60 -2.64
C CYS A 87 1.59 -18.26 -2.64
N CYS A 88 2.81 -18.25 -2.11
CA CYS A 88 3.69 -17.10 -2.07
C CYS A 88 4.04 -16.61 -3.48
N GLU A 89 4.48 -17.50 -4.35
CA GLU A 89 4.81 -17.20 -5.74
C GLU A 89 3.57 -16.71 -6.52
N ARG A 90 2.43 -17.34 -6.32
CA ARG A 90 1.16 -16.92 -6.91
C ARG A 90 0.77 -15.51 -6.46
N ALA A 91 0.92 -15.20 -5.18
CA ALA A 91 0.63 -13.87 -4.66
C ALA A 91 1.53 -12.79 -5.27
N ILE A 92 2.82 -13.08 -5.51
CA ILE A 92 3.75 -12.18 -6.21
C ILE A 92 3.26 -11.92 -7.63
N GLN A 93 2.93 -12.97 -8.40
CA GLN A 93 2.41 -12.82 -9.77
C GLN A 93 1.17 -11.93 -9.83
N ILE A 94 0.25 -12.07 -8.87
CA ILE A 94 -0.97 -11.24 -8.79
C ILE A 94 -0.61 -9.80 -8.45
N LEU A 95 0.32 -9.56 -7.51
CA LEU A 95 0.79 -8.23 -7.16
C LEU A 95 1.48 -7.54 -8.34
N GLU A 96 2.32 -8.26 -9.08
CA GLU A 96 2.98 -7.75 -10.30
C GLU A 96 1.99 -7.40 -11.40
N LEU A 97 0.89 -8.13 -11.53
CA LEU A 97 -0.16 -7.84 -12.51
C LEU A 97 -0.89 -6.52 -12.25
N GLY A 98 -1.12 -6.16 -10.99
CA GLY A 98 -1.90 -4.97 -10.69
C GLY A 98 -2.00 -4.54 -9.24
N GLY A 99 -1.00 -4.86 -8.41
CA GLY A 99 -1.08 -4.55 -6.99
C GLY A 99 0.23 -4.24 -6.29
N LEU A 100 1.29 -3.96 -7.05
CA LEU A 100 2.61 -3.69 -6.48
C LEU A 100 2.54 -2.60 -5.40
N GLY A 101 3.16 -2.88 -4.26
CA GLY A 101 3.29 -1.97 -3.13
C GLY A 101 2.02 -1.81 -2.29
N HIS A 102 0.85 -2.30 -2.73
CA HIS A 102 -0.41 -2.00 -2.06
C HIS A 102 -0.60 -2.80 -0.75
N THR A 103 -1.35 -3.85 -0.76
CA THR A 103 -1.77 -4.58 0.45
C THR A 103 -1.87 -6.07 0.19
N LEU A 104 -1.36 -6.86 1.12
CA LEU A 104 -1.50 -8.31 1.15
C LEU A 104 -2.01 -8.75 2.52
N VAL A 105 -2.82 -9.80 2.56
CA VAL A 105 -3.27 -10.43 3.80
C VAL A 105 -2.77 -11.86 3.85
N ILE A 106 -2.25 -12.27 5.00
CA ILE A 106 -1.95 -13.66 5.31
C ILE A 106 -2.79 -14.12 6.51
N HIS A 107 -3.37 -15.30 6.39
CA HIS A 107 -4.00 -16.02 7.49
C HIS A 107 -3.14 -17.24 7.84
N SER A 108 -2.36 -17.13 8.90
CA SER A 108 -1.44 -18.18 9.37
C SER A 108 -1.24 -18.09 10.88
N MET A 109 -0.88 -19.20 11.49
CA MET A 109 -0.40 -19.28 12.87
C MET A 109 1.09 -19.63 12.92
N ASP A 110 1.73 -19.81 11.76
CA ASP A 110 3.16 -20.11 11.66
C ASP A 110 3.94 -18.80 11.47
N GLU A 111 4.65 -18.39 12.51
CA GLU A 111 5.43 -17.14 12.53
C GLU A 111 6.54 -17.13 11.48
N ALA A 112 7.15 -18.27 11.17
CA ALA A 112 8.19 -18.33 10.13
C ALA A 112 7.60 -18.08 8.73
N VAL A 113 6.38 -18.56 8.48
CA VAL A 113 5.65 -18.28 7.24
C VAL A 113 5.22 -16.82 7.16
N ILE A 114 4.75 -16.24 8.26
CA ILE A 114 4.37 -14.82 8.34
C ILE A 114 5.58 -13.93 8.05
N ASP A 115 6.73 -14.23 8.67
CA ASP A 115 7.97 -13.49 8.49
C ASP A 115 8.49 -13.58 7.05
N ALA A 116 8.47 -14.77 6.45
CA ALA A 116 8.82 -14.95 5.05
C ALA A 116 7.91 -14.13 4.12
N PHE A 117 6.59 -14.13 4.37
CA PHE A 117 5.65 -13.29 3.63
C PHE A 117 5.97 -11.80 3.77
N PHE A 118 6.29 -11.33 4.95
CA PHE A 118 6.66 -9.94 5.19
C PHE A 118 7.89 -9.52 4.41
N HIS A 119 8.93 -10.34 4.36
CA HIS A 119 10.18 -10.01 3.70
C HIS A 119 10.15 -10.18 2.17
N GLU A 120 9.42 -11.16 1.68
CA GLU A 120 9.46 -11.54 0.27
C GLU A 120 8.42 -10.82 -0.61
N LYS A 121 7.34 -10.28 -0.02
CA LYS A 121 6.25 -9.72 -0.82
C LYS A 121 6.47 -8.26 -1.19
N PRO A 122 6.27 -7.90 -2.47
CA PRO A 122 6.36 -6.51 -2.93
C PRO A 122 5.09 -5.72 -2.57
N ALA A 123 4.74 -5.69 -1.30
CA ALA A 123 3.63 -4.93 -0.73
C ALA A 123 4.06 -4.26 0.57
N PHE A 124 3.61 -3.03 0.81
CA PHE A 124 4.00 -2.28 2.01
C PHE A 124 3.04 -2.45 3.19
N ARG A 125 1.85 -3.04 2.96
CA ARG A 125 0.92 -3.43 4.02
C ARG A 125 0.74 -4.94 4.01
N ILE A 126 1.40 -5.60 4.91
CA ILE A 126 1.19 -7.03 5.18
C ILE A 126 0.31 -7.13 6.41
N LEU A 127 -0.90 -7.63 6.21
CA LEU A 127 -1.89 -7.79 7.26
C LEU A 127 -1.95 -9.26 7.69
N VAL A 128 -2.03 -9.51 8.99
CA VAL A 128 -2.04 -10.85 9.54
C VAL A 128 -3.36 -11.12 10.24
N ASN A 129 -4.02 -12.20 9.86
CA ASN A 129 -5.23 -12.73 10.50
C ASN A 129 -6.39 -11.71 10.66
N THR A 130 -6.53 -10.78 9.70
CA THR A 130 -7.59 -9.78 9.68
C THR A 130 -8.23 -9.66 8.30
N VAL A 131 -9.40 -9.02 8.22
CA VAL A 131 -10.06 -8.73 6.94
C VAL A 131 -9.30 -7.64 6.21
N SER A 132 -9.01 -7.84 4.92
CA SER A 132 -8.15 -6.96 4.11
C SER A 132 -8.56 -5.49 4.18
N ALA A 133 -9.78 -5.15 3.81
CA ALA A 133 -10.24 -3.77 3.76
C ALA A 133 -10.22 -3.10 5.14
N MET A 134 -10.70 -3.79 6.17
CA MET A 134 -10.75 -3.24 7.53
C MET A 134 -9.35 -3.13 8.16
N GLY A 135 -8.48 -4.10 7.91
CA GLY A 135 -7.11 -4.06 8.39
C GLY A 135 -6.28 -2.97 7.72
N ALA A 136 -6.38 -2.85 6.40
CA ALA A 136 -5.65 -1.86 5.63
C ALA A 136 -6.05 -0.41 5.98
N THR A 137 -7.32 -0.17 6.23
CA THR A 137 -7.83 1.16 6.61
C THR A 137 -7.59 1.52 8.08
N GLY A 138 -6.96 0.64 8.86
CA GLY A 138 -6.63 0.90 10.27
C GLY A 138 -7.77 0.58 11.26
N TYR A 139 -8.91 0.02 10.78
CA TYR A 139 -10.05 -0.26 11.68
C TYR A 139 -9.78 -1.44 12.62
N THR A 140 -9.10 -2.50 12.15
CA THR A 140 -8.78 -3.70 12.96
C THR A 140 -7.29 -3.84 13.25
N THR A 141 -6.48 -2.86 12.91
CA THR A 141 -5.02 -2.84 13.11
C THR A 141 -4.58 -1.52 13.74
N GLY A 142 -3.30 -1.42 14.10
CA GLY A 142 -2.70 -0.17 14.57
C GLY A 142 -2.26 0.80 13.47
N LEU A 143 -2.63 0.58 12.21
CA LEU A 143 -2.35 1.52 11.13
C LEU A 143 -3.17 2.81 11.29
N ALA A 144 -2.64 3.92 10.79
CA ALA A 144 -3.36 5.19 10.81
C ALA A 144 -4.69 5.07 10.04
N PRO A 145 -5.83 5.53 10.61
CA PRO A 145 -7.11 5.44 9.91
C PRO A 145 -7.11 6.26 8.63
N ALA A 146 -7.31 5.59 7.48
CA ALA A 146 -7.43 6.26 6.18
C ALA A 146 -8.13 5.35 5.15
N MET A 147 -8.87 5.97 4.23
CA MET A 147 -9.43 5.30 3.06
C MET A 147 -8.49 5.41 1.84
N THR A 148 -7.56 6.36 1.87
CA THR A 148 -6.54 6.52 0.83
C THR A 148 -5.25 5.85 1.28
N LEU A 149 -4.83 4.84 0.53
CA LEU A 149 -3.68 3.99 0.85
C LEU A 149 -2.61 4.16 -0.21
N GLY A 150 -1.43 4.63 0.19
CA GLY A 150 -0.29 4.74 -0.72
C GLY A 150 0.31 3.37 -1.04
N PRO A 151 0.56 3.04 -2.31
CA PRO A 151 1.27 1.81 -2.69
C PRO A 151 2.80 2.00 -2.76
N GLY A 152 3.33 3.15 -2.39
CA GLY A 152 4.76 3.45 -2.47
C GLY A 152 5.31 3.52 -3.90
N ALA A 153 6.62 3.69 -4.03
CA ALA A 153 7.29 3.86 -5.33
C ALA A 153 7.04 2.70 -6.33
N PRO A 154 7.05 1.42 -5.93
CA PRO A 154 6.73 0.31 -6.84
C PRO A 154 5.32 0.40 -7.44
N GLY A 155 4.36 0.96 -6.70
CA GLY A 155 2.99 1.22 -7.14
C GLY A 155 2.77 2.60 -7.78
N GLY A 156 3.86 3.37 -8.02
CA GLY A 156 3.78 4.69 -8.66
C GLY A 156 3.35 5.83 -7.72
N SER A 157 3.46 5.66 -6.40
CA SER A 157 3.11 6.68 -5.40
C SER A 157 4.33 7.16 -4.63
N ILE A 158 4.30 8.42 -4.16
CA ILE A 158 5.36 9.02 -3.35
C ILE A 158 5.35 8.54 -1.88
N THR A 159 4.28 7.91 -1.43
CA THR A 159 4.14 7.39 -0.07
C THR A 159 3.62 5.97 -0.05
N SER A 160 4.07 5.19 0.93
CA SER A 160 3.52 3.87 1.27
C SER A 160 2.56 3.93 2.46
N ASP A 161 2.32 5.12 3.02
CA ASP A 161 1.53 5.30 4.22
C ASP A 161 0.02 5.25 3.95
N ASN A 162 -0.73 5.10 5.03
CA ASN A 162 -2.12 5.48 5.09
C ASN A 162 -2.18 7.01 5.07
N VAL A 163 -2.75 7.59 4.01
CA VAL A 163 -2.70 9.05 3.77
C VAL A 163 -3.56 9.78 4.80
N SER A 164 -2.93 10.67 5.55
CA SER A 164 -3.54 11.52 6.57
C SER A 164 -3.41 13.01 6.16
N PRO A 165 -4.06 13.93 6.86
CA PRO A 165 -3.87 15.38 6.63
C PRO A 165 -2.42 15.84 6.68
N LEU A 166 -1.56 15.15 7.43
CA LEU A 166 -0.13 15.47 7.50
C LEU A 166 0.61 15.34 6.16
N HIS A 167 0.11 14.52 5.24
CA HIS A 167 0.66 14.37 3.89
C HIS A 167 0.27 15.53 2.96
N LEU A 168 -0.73 16.33 3.35
CA LEU A 168 -1.30 17.42 2.53
C LEU A 168 -0.89 18.80 3.01
N ILE A 169 -0.15 18.90 4.12
CA ILE A 169 0.30 20.18 4.70
C ILE A 169 1.80 20.36 4.55
N ASN A 170 2.20 21.63 4.38
CA ASN A 170 3.60 22.00 4.40
C ASN A 170 4.01 22.39 5.83
N ILE A 171 5.01 21.72 6.37
CA ILE A 171 5.54 21.98 7.71
C ILE A 171 6.77 22.86 7.60
N LYS A 172 6.68 24.10 8.10
CA LYS A 172 7.84 24.98 8.24
C LYS A 172 8.62 24.60 9.51
N ARG A 173 9.91 24.40 9.37
CA ARG A 173 10.80 24.01 10.45
C ARG A 173 11.85 25.08 10.69
N LEU A 174 12.09 25.44 11.96
CA LEU A 174 13.21 26.23 12.41
C LEU A 174 14.19 25.27 13.12
N ALA A 175 15.41 25.21 12.65
CA ALA A 175 16.42 24.32 13.20
C ALA A 175 17.65 25.13 13.61
N TYR A 176 18.15 24.87 14.81
CA TYR A 176 19.38 25.45 15.34
C TYR A 176 20.51 24.44 15.27
N GLU A 177 21.75 24.93 15.12
CA GLU A 177 22.92 24.07 15.22
C GLU A 177 23.01 23.48 16.62
N VAL A 178 23.06 22.15 16.71
CA VAL A 178 23.23 21.43 17.98
C VAL A 178 24.58 20.72 18.08
N ARG A 179 25.36 20.77 17.00
CA ARG A 179 26.68 20.14 16.94
C ARG A 179 27.56 20.90 15.98
N SER A 180 28.56 21.64 16.54
CA SER A 180 29.52 22.39 15.73
C SER A 180 30.39 21.47 14.87
N MET A 181 30.43 21.75 13.59
CA MET A 181 31.43 21.19 12.69
C MET A 181 32.74 21.96 12.83
N THR A 182 33.60 21.56 13.75
CA THR A 182 34.99 21.99 13.78
C THR A 182 35.68 21.45 12.53
N ARG A 183 35.72 22.27 11.50
CA ARG A 183 36.63 22.03 10.38
C ARG A 183 38.04 22.24 10.93
N PRO A 184 38.99 21.27 10.80
CA PRO A 184 40.37 21.56 11.09
C PRO A 184 40.78 22.78 10.28
N ALA A 185 41.32 23.81 10.95
CA ALA A 185 41.85 24.95 10.22
C ALA A 185 42.78 24.43 9.11
N PRO A 186 42.66 24.93 7.88
CA PRO A 186 43.59 24.56 6.83
C PRO A 186 44.97 24.85 7.35
N SER A 187 45.87 23.83 7.34
CA SER A 187 47.27 24.00 7.69
C SER A 187 47.79 25.17 6.86
N PRO A 188 48.45 26.17 7.47
CA PRO A 188 48.97 27.30 6.71
C PRO A 188 49.93 26.75 5.66
N ALA A 189 49.64 27.06 4.39
CA ALA A 189 50.55 26.77 3.30
C ALA A 189 51.90 27.40 3.62
N PRO A 190 53.03 26.69 3.47
CA PRO A 190 54.34 27.26 3.71
C PRO A 190 54.57 28.42 2.73
N GLY A 191 54.65 29.62 3.27
CA GLY A 191 55.17 30.84 2.62
C GLY A 191 54.18 31.66 1.84
N LEU A 192 53.49 32.57 2.56
CA LEU A 192 53.16 33.89 2.07
C LEU A 192 52.93 34.80 3.30
N LEU A 193 53.92 35.51 3.65
CA LEU A 193 53.82 36.64 4.58
C LEU A 193 52.94 37.71 3.92
N SER A 194 51.76 37.94 4.44
CA SER A 194 50.98 39.14 4.10
C SER A 194 50.81 39.97 5.36
N GLU A 195 51.27 41.15 5.22
CA GLU A 195 51.14 42.28 6.16
C GLU A 195 49.67 42.58 6.47
N GLY A 196 49.42 42.83 7.73
CA GLY A 196 48.46 43.74 8.32
C GLY A 196 47.04 43.79 7.80
N ARG A 197 46.12 43.12 8.52
CA ARG A 197 44.75 43.60 8.61
C ARG A 197 44.27 43.49 10.06
N ALA A 198 43.90 44.67 10.62
CA ALA A 198 43.42 44.81 11.98
C ALA A 198 42.21 43.96 12.28
N ALA A 199 42.20 43.32 13.45
CA ALA A 199 41.10 42.52 13.98
C ALA A 199 39.85 43.41 14.21
N ALA A 200 38.73 42.99 13.64
CA ALA A 200 37.42 43.49 14.01
C ALA A 200 36.99 42.90 15.34
N ALA A 201 36.49 43.74 16.24
CA ALA A 201 36.05 43.39 17.57
C ALA A 201 34.86 42.39 17.56
N PRO A 202 34.71 41.54 18.58
CA PRO A 202 33.57 40.63 18.70
C PRO A 202 32.28 41.41 18.94
N LEU A 203 31.23 41.04 18.23
CA LEU A 203 29.87 41.52 18.50
C LEU A 203 29.37 40.84 19.81
N GLU A 204 29.06 41.64 20.81
CA GLU A 204 28.47 41.18 22.04
C GLU A 204 27.07 40.55 21.81
N ALA A 205 26.89 39.35 22.33
CA ALA A 205 25.61 38.67 22.38
C ALA A 205 24.73 39.28 23.48
N GLY A 206 23.73 40.03 23.07
CA GLY A 206 22.78 40.65 23.99
C GLY A 206 21.44 40.92 23.29
N ALA A 207 20.56 39.93 23.31
CA ALA A 207 19.14 40.18 23.13
C ALA A 207 18.34 39.34 24.12
N PRO A 208 17.34 39.90 24.82
CA PRO A 208 16.59 39.20 25.86
C PRO A 208 15.65 38.19 25.23
N GLY A 209 15.65 36.99 25.83
CA GLY A 209 14.79 35.89 25.44
C GLY A 209 13.31 36.22 25.64
N ILE A 210 12.53 36.07 24.59
CA ILE A 210 11.06 36.04 24.66
C ILE A 210 10.67 34.64 25.09
N THR A 211 10.23 34.49 26.31
CA THR A 211 9.60 33.27 26.83
C THR A 211 8.12 33.29 26.46
N LEU A 212 7.68 32.42 25.57
CA LEU A 212 6.26 32.17 25.33
C LEU A 212 5.75 31.14 26.37
N PRO A 213 4.58 31.34 26.95
CA PRO A 213 3.99 30.36 27.87
C PRO A 213 3.59 29.09 27.07
N VAL A 214 4.00 27.95 27.60
CA VAL A 214 3.54 26.63 27.08
C VAL A 214 2.29 26.29 27.89
N ASP A 215 1.12 26.38 27.28
CA ASP A 215 -0.11 25.83 27.81
C ASP A 215 -0.01 24.30 27.81
N GLN A 216 -0.13 23.70 28.99
CA GLN A 216 -0.31 22.26 29.16
C GLN A 216 -1.78 21.91 28.96
N PRO A 217 -2.11 20.87 28.21
CA PRO A 217 -3.49 20.37 28.15
C PRO A 217 -3.85 19.61 29.43
N ALA A 218 -5.08 19.85 29.89
CA ALA A 218 -5.78 19.12 30.94
C ALA A 218 -6.22 17.73 30.49
#